data_51b003cb502507813e53046e087ed698
#
_entry.id   51b003cb502507813e53046e087ed698
#
_cell.length_a   1.000
_cell.length_b   1.000
_cell.length_c   1.000
_cell.angle_alpha   90.00
_cell.angle_beta   90.00
_cell.angle_gamma   90.00
#
_symmetry.space_group_name_H-M   'P 1'
#
loop_
_entity.id
_entity.type
_entity.pdbx_description
1 polymer ?
#
loop_
_entity_poly.entity_id
_entity_poly.type
_entity_poly.pdbx_seq_one_letter_code
_entity_poly.pdbx_strand_id
1 'polypeptide(L)'
;SRLTAQKGLDLVLAALPALLRQGAQLVVQGSGDPVLEAAFSAAAHANPGQVALRVAYDEALAHRVIAGSDVILVPSRFEPCGLTQLYGLRYGTLPLVRRVGGLADTVVDADEAALREGRATGFAFDAATPAALEAAIERAVRAHAQPESWRRLMRTAMAQDFSWNGSAAGYVALYRRLLGGRE
;
A
#
# COMPACT_ATOMS: atom_id res chain seq x y z
N SER A 1 -5.52 9.66 2.47
CA SER A 1 -4.49 10.18 1.53
C SER A 1 -4.91 11.51 0.91
N ARG A 2 -3.97 12.28 0.33
CA ARG A 2 -4.33 13.41 -0.55
C ARG A 2 -4.87 12.84 -1.88
N LEU A 3 -5.99 13.35 -2.35
CA LEU A 3 -6.56 12.97 -3.64
C LEU A 3 -5.89 13.78 -4.76
N THR A 4 -4.76 13.29 -5.26
CA THR A 4 -3.95 13.96 -6.30
C THR A 4 -3.49 12.96 -7.36
N ALA A 5 -3.19 13.44 -8.57
CA ALA A 5 -2.65 12.63 -9.66
C ALA A 5 -1.32 11.95 -9.29
N GLN A 6 -0.49 12.59 -8.46
CA GLN A 6 0.75 12.00 -7.93
C GLN A 6 0.49 10.68 -7.20
N LYS A 7 -0.62 10.56 -6.47
CA LYS A 7 -1.00 9.35 -5.71
C LYS A 7 -1.59 8.24 -6.59
N GLY A 8 -1.73 8.46 -7.89
CA GLY A 8 -2.20 7.45 -8.84
C GLY A 8 -3.67 7.05 -8.66
N LEU A 9 -4.50 7.93 -8.10
CA LEU A 9 -5.89 7.62 -7.79
C LEU A 9 -6.78 7.51 -9.04
N ASP A 10 -6.38 8.12 -10.13
CA ASP A 10 -6.96 7.91 -11.46
C ASP A 10 -6.78 6.45 -11.94
N LEU A 11 -5.67 5.80 -11.60
CA LEU A 11 -5.45 4.37 -11.87
C LEU A 11 -6.44 3.51 -11.07
N VAL A 12 -6.71 3.91 -9.81
CA VAL A 12 -7.71 3.19 -8.98
C VAL A 12 -9.11 3.33 -9.56
N LEU A 13 -9.50 4.52 -10.02
CA LEU A 13 -10.78 4.74 -10.68
C LEU A 13 -10.92 3.90 -11.97
N ALA A 14 -9.85 3.85 -12.77
CA ALA A 14 -9.85 3.05 -13.99
C ALA A 14 -9.90 1.53 -13.71
N ALA A 15 -9.23 1.06 -12.65
CA ALA A 15 -9.23 -0.35 -12.25
C ALA A 15 -10.48 -0.75 -11.42
N LEU A 16 -11.31 0.21 -10.98
CA LEU A 16 -12.45 -0.04 -10.10
C LEU A 16 -13.42 -1.10 -10.63
N PRO A 17 -13.83 -1.10 -11.92
CA PRO A 17 -14.72 -2.15 -12.41
C PRO A 17 -14.14 -3.56 -12.26
N ALA A 18 -12.83 -3.73 -12.47
CA ALA A 18 -12.16 -5.01 -12.28
C ALA A 18 -12.10 -5.43 -10.80
N LEU A 19 -11.82 -4.49 -9.90
CA LEU A 19 -11.83 -4.69 -8.46
C LEU A 19 -13.19 -5.18 -7.97
N LEU A 20 -14.27 -4.51 -8.38
CA LEU A 20 -15.63 -4.85 -7.97
C LEU A 20 -16.10 -6.21 -8.52
N ARG A 21 -15.73 -6.55 -9.76
CA ARG A 21 -16.02 -7.88 -10.32
C ARG A 21 -15.39 -9.04 -9.54
N GLN A 22 -14.31 -8.79 -8.83
CA GLN A 22 -13.66 -9.78 -7.96
C GLN A 22 -14.27 -9.87 -6.55
N GLY A 23 -15.35 -9.14 -6.29
CA GLY A 23 -16.05 -9.13 -5.01
C GLY A 23 -15.36 -8.29 -3.93
N ALA A 24 -14.35 -7.49 -4.30
CA ALA A 24 -13.68 -6.61 -3.36
C ALA A 24 -14.51 -5.32 -3.14
N GLN A 25 -14.29 -4.68 -2.00
CA GLN A 25 -14.87 -3.38 -1.62
C GLN A 25 -13.77 -2.32 -1.61
N LEU A 26 -14.12 -1.07 -1.92
CA LEU A 26 -13.22 0.05 -1.88
C LEU A 26 -13.66 1.10 -0.86
N VAL A 27 -12.78 1.46 0.06
CA VAL A 27 -12.97 2.61 0.95
C VAL A 27 -11.93 3.67 0.60
N VAL A 28 -12.39 4.89 0.32
CA VAL A 28 -11.53 6.03 0.02
C VAL A 28 -11.72 7.11 1.08
N GLN A 29 -10.63 7.57 1.67
CA GLN A 29 -10.62 8.70 2.59
C GLN A 29 -9.53 9.69 2.19
N GLY A 30 -9.89 10.94 2.07
CA GLY A 30 -8.97 12.03 1.77
C GLY A 30 -9.67 13.21 1.14
N SER A 31 -8.89 14.23 0.80
CA SER A 31 -9.34 15.41 0.06
C SER A 31 -8.23 15.90 -0.87
N GLY A 32 -8.59 16.68 -1.88
CA GLY A 32 -7.60 17.24 -2.80
C GLY A 32 -8.17 17.76 -4.10
N ASP A 33 -7.91 17.11 -5.20
CA ASP A 33 -8.36 17.50 -6.53
C ASP A 33 -9.90 17.34 -6.65
N PRO A 34 -10.65 18.41 -6.92
CA PRO A 34 -12.11 18.34 -7.03
C PRO A 34 -12.61 17.36 -8.11
N VAL A 35 -11.85 17.15 -9.18
CA VAL A 35 -12.22 16.20 -10.25
C VAL A 35 -12.15 14.78 -9.71
N LEU A 36 -11.11 14.44 -8.94
CA LEU A 36 -10.99 13.13 -8.30
C LEU A 36 -12.04 12.93 -7.21
N GLU A 37 -12.31 13.96 -6.40
CA GLU A 37 -13.37 13.90 -5.39
C GLU A 37 -14.73 13.62 -6.03
N ALA A 38 -15.09 14.36 -7.09
CA ALA A 38 -16.33 14.16 -7.83
C ALA A 38 -16.41 12.76 -8.47
N ALA A 39 -15.31 12.27 -9.05
CA ALA A 39 -15.27 10.96 -9.68
C ALA A 39 -15.45 9.82 -8.64
N PHE A 40 -14.79 9.89 -7.49
CA PHE A 40 -15.00 8.92 -6.41
C PHE A 40 -16.39 9.03 -5.78
N SER A 41 -16.95 10.23 -5.70
CA SER A 41 -18.33 10.43 -5.24
C SER A 41 -19.33 9.77 -6.19
N ALA A 42 -19.18 9.95 -7.49
CA ALA A 42 -19.99 9.28 -8.50
C ALA A 42 -19.84 7.75 -8.41
N ALA A 43 -18.63 7.26 -8.25
CA ALA A 43 -18.36 5.83 -8.08
C ALA A 43 -19.05 5.25 -6.83
N ALA A 44 -19.02 5.96 -5.70
CA ALA A 44 -19.69 5.53 -4.48
C ALA A 44 -21.22 5.52 -4.63
N HIS A 45 -21.81 6.52 -5.30
CA HIS A 45 -23.24 6.54 -5.58
C HIS A 45 -23.69 5.43 -6.53
N ALA A 46 -22.85 5.10 -7.53
CA ALA A 46 -23.16 4.05 -8.50
C ALA A 46 -23.00 2.63 -7.93
N ASN A 47 -22.22 2.46 -6.83
CA ASN A 47 -21.91 1.15 -6.26
C ASN A 47 -22.12 1.14 -4.73
N PRO A 48 -23.38 1.32 -4.26
CA PRO A 48 -23.69 1.33 -2.85
C PRO A 48 -23.33 0.01 -2.17
N GLY A 49 -22.70 0.09 -1.00
CA GLY A 49 -22.22 -1.08 -0.25
C GLY A 49 -20.92 -1.68 -0.76
N GLN A 50 -20.42 -1.30 -1.93
CA GLN A 50 -19.14 -1.75 -2.47
C GLN A 50 -18.07 -0.65 -2.50
N VAL A 51 -18.49 0.61 -2.67
CA VAL A 51 -17.57 1.76 -2.66
C VAL A 51 -18.04 2.77 -1.62
N ALA A 52 -17.13 3.18 -0.75
CA ALA A 52 -17.38 4.23 0.23
C ALA A 52 -16.34 5.36 0.09
N LEU A 53 -16.83 6.61 0.17
CA LEU A 53 -15.98 7.81 0.13
C LEU A 53 -16.19 8.66 1.38
N ARG A 54 -15.11 9.11 1.99
CA ARG A 54 -15.10 10.17 3.01
C ARG A 54 -14.15 11.29 2.57
N VAL A 55 -14.72 12.40 2.09
CA VAL A 55 -13.96 13.61 1.76
C VAL A 55 -13.71 14.38 3.06
N ALA A 56 -12.60 14.09 3.72
CA ALA A 56 -12.15 14.78 4.92
C ALA A 56 -10.72 14.41 5.28
N TYR A 57 -10.03 15.29 6.00
CA TYR A 57 -8.87 14.92 6.78
C TYR A 57 -9.33 14.46 8.17
N ASP A 58 -9.13 13.19 8.46
CA ASP A 58 -9.44 12.59 9.76
C ASP A 58 -8.43 11.47 10.02
N GLU A 59 -7.45 11.75 10.87
CA GLU A 59 -6.36 10.84 11.17
C GLU A 59 -6.84 9.59 11.92
N ALA A 60 -7.73 9.77 12.90
CA ALA A 60 -8.27 8.66 13.66
C ALA A 60 -9.07 7.69 12.77
N LEU A 61 -9.89 8.23 11.86
CA LEU A 61 -10.59 7.43 10.88
C LEU A 61 -9.63 6.76 9.90
N ALA A 62 -8.56 7.45 9.46
CA ALA A 62 -7.56 6.87 8.56
C ALA A 62 -6.92 5.61 9.17
N HIS A 63 -6.50 5.68 10.43
CA HIS A 63 -5.96 4.52 11.14
C HIS A 63 -6.97 3.37 11.26
N ARG A 64 -8.23 3.69 11.55
CA ARG A 64 -9.31 2.69 11.64
C ARG A 64 -9.60 2.03 10.30
N VAL A 65 -9.62 2.81 9.21
CA VAL A 65 -9.81 2.30 7.85
C VAL A 65 -8.65 1.38 7.47
N ILE A 66 -7.40 1.79 7.73
CA ILE A 66 -6.25 0.95 7.45
C ILE A 66 -6.34 -0.35 8.27
N ALA A 67 -6.52 -0.26 9.57
CA ALA A 67 -6.56 -1.43 10.45
C ALA A 67 -7.73 -2.39 10.16
N GLY A 68 -8.82 -1.89 9.59
CA GLY A 68 -10.01 -2.67 9.22
C GLY A 68 -10.04 -3.16 7.77
N SER A 69 -8.97 -2.91 7.00
CA SER A 69 -8.87 -3.34 5.59
C SER A 69 -7.91 -4.53 5.46
N ASP A 70 -8.11 -5.34 4.43
CA ASP A 70 -7.20 -6.43 4.08
C ASP A 70 -6.00 -5.93 3.27
N VAL A 71 -6.24 -4.96 2.38
CA VAL A 71 -5.24 -4.39 1.46
C VAL A 71 -5.30 -2.88 1.49
N ILE A 72 -4.13 -2.23 1.48
CA ILE A 72 -4.02 -0.80 1.25
C ILE A 72 -3.37 -0.50 -0.09
N LEU A 73 -4.08 0.26 -0.96
CA LEU A 73 -3.60 0.62 -2.29
C LEU A 73 -2.75 1.89 -2.23
N VAL A 74 -1.49 1.82 -2.69
CA VAL A 74 -0.57 2.96 -2.80
C VAL A 74 0.05 3.01 -4.21
N PRO A 75 -0.76 3.29 -5.25
CA PRO A 75 -0.33 3.27 -6.64
C PRO A 75 0.39 4.56 -7.07
N SER A 76 1.15 5.17 -6.17
CA SER A 76 1.77 6.47 -6.39
C SER A 76 2.69 6.50 -7.61
N ARG A 77 2.60 7.57 -8.42
CA ARG A 77 3.55 7.84 -9.50
C ARG A 77 4.93 8.25 -8.99
N PHE A 78 4.94 8.91 -7.85
CA PHE A 78 6.14 9.33 -7.15
C PHE A 78 5.89 9.29 -5.64
N GLU A 79 6.76 8.58 -4.89
CA GLU A 79 6.68 8.46 -3.44
C GLU A 79 8.08 8.35 -2.84
N PRO A 80 8.66 9.45 -2.35
CA PRO A 80 10.03 9.43 -1.82
C PRO A 80 10.22 8.49 -0.64
N CYS A 81 9.26 8.45 0.27
CA CYS A 81 9.27 7.59 1.45
C CYS A 81 7.95 6.83 1.58
N GLY A 82 6.85 7.56 1.82
CA GLY A 82 5.54 7.02 2.16
C GLY A 82 5.47 6.53 3.61
N LEU A 83 4.38 6.87 4.30
CA LEU A 83 4.06 6.33 5.62
C LEU A 83 2.87 5.36 5.56
N THR A 84 2.03 5.53 4.56
CA THR A 84 0.79 4.78 4.44
C THR A 84 1.02 3.27 4.36
N GLN A 85 2.00 2.82 3.57
CA GLN A 85 2.38 1.40 3.50
C GLN A 85 2.98 0.90 4.82
N LEU A 86 3.71 1.75 5.55
CA LEU A 86 4.28 1.37 6.85
C LEU A 86 3.17 1.17 7.90
N TYR A 87 2.15 2.02 7.88
CA TYR A 87 0.95 1.80 8.70
C TYR A 87 0.25 0.49 8.32
N GLY A 88 0.11 0.22 7.02
CA GLY A 88 -0.43 -1.06 6.55
C GLY A 88 0.35 -2.24 7.09
N LEU A 89 1.67 -2.26 6.92
CA LEU A 89 2.54 -3.31 7.46
C LEU A 89 2.33 -3.49 8.97
N ARG A 90 2.30 -2.39 9.72
CA ARG A 90 2.13 -2.44 11.18
C ARG A 90 0.78 -3.01 11.63
N TYR A 91 -0.29 -2.74 10.89
CA TYR A 91 -1.64 -3.24 11.19
C TYR A 91 -1.92 -4.64 10.60
N GLY A 92 -1.02 -5.17 9.76
CA GLY A 92 -1.25 -6.41 9.04
C GLY A 92 -2.13 -6.24 7.79
N THR A 93 -2.41 -5.01 7.40
CA THR A 93 -3.07 -4.65 6.14
C THR A 93 -2.03 -4.66 5.04
N LEU A 94 -2.11 -5.62 4.12
CA LEU A 94 -1.04 -5.83 3.15
C LEU A 94 -0.98 -4.69 2.13
N PRO A 95 0.18 -4.00 2.00
CA PRO A 95 0.33 -2.96 1.00
C PRO A 95 0.34 -3.54 -0.43
N LEU A 96 -0.43 -2.92 -1.33
CA LEU A 96 -0.32 -3.10 -2.76
C LEU A 96 0.18 -1.78 -3.35
N VAL A 97 1.42 -1.77 -3.78
CA VAL A 97 2.16 -0.55 -4.09
C VAL A 97 2.68 -0.54 -5.52
N ARG A 98 2.85 0.65 -6.10
CA ARG A 98 3.73 0.78 -7.24
C ARG A 98 5.18 0.79 -6.78
N ARG A 99 6.08 0.08 -7.50
CA ARG A 99 7.49 -0.08 -7.13
C ARG A 99 8.29 1.19 -7.47
N VAL A 100 8.19 2.20 -6.58
CA VAL A 100 8.90 3.48 -6.71
C VAL A 100 9.35 4.00 -5.35
N GLY A 101 10.54 4.61 -5.30
CA GLY A 101 11.10 5.25 -4.11
C GLY A 101 10.95 4.39 -2.86
N GLY A 102 10.57 4.99 -1.75
CA GLY A 102 10.42 4.29 -0.47
C GLY A 102 9.40 3.14 -0.46
N LEU A 103 8.47 3.09 -1.42
CA LEU A 103 7.58 1.94 -1.56
C LEU A 103 8.35 0.70 -2.03
N ALA A 104 9.29 0.86 -2.97
CA ALA A 104 10.15 -0.21 -3.45
C ALA A 104 11.12 -0.71 -2.35
N ASP A 105 11.53 0.18 -1.46
CA ASP A 105 12.48 -0.13 -0.37
C ASP A 105 11.81 -0.83 0.81
N THR A 106 10.49 -0.67 0.98
CA THR A 106 9.77 -1.08 2.20
C THR A 106 8.79 -2.23 1.99
N VAL A 107 8.42 -2.54 0.75
CA VAL A 107 7.46 -3.61 0.43
C VAL A 107 8.12 -4.66 -0.43
N VAL A 108 8.21 -5.89 0.09
CA VAL A 108 8.69 -7.06 -0.65
C VAL A 108 7.50 -7.72 -1.33
N ASP A 109 7.55 -7.80 -2.66
CA ASP A 109 6.49 -8.39 -3.46
C ASP A 109 6.23 -9.86 -3.13
N ALA A 110 4.98 -10.26 -3.10
CA ALA A 110 4.55 -11.65 -2.92
C ALA A 110 4.71 -12.46 -4.23
N ASP A 111 5.94 -12.49 -4.77
CA ASP A 111 6.32 -13.41 -5.82
C ASP A 111 6.61 -14.81 -5.25
N GLU A 112 6.77 -15.80 -6.14
CA GLU A 112 6.99 -17.19 -5.73
C GLU A 112 8.25 -17.38 -4.87
N ALA A 113 9.33 -16.66 -5.16
CA ALA A 113 10.58 -16.76 -4.42
C ALA A 113 10.42 -16.18 -3.01
N ALA A 114 9.89 -14.96 -2.90
CA ALA A 114 9.68 -14.30 -1.62
C ALA A 114 8.65 -15.05 -0.74
N LEU A 115 7.64 -15.67 -1.36
CA LEU A 115 6.67 -16.50 -0.64
C LEU A 115 7.31 -17.78 -0.08
N ARG A 116 8.14 -18.48 -0.87
CA ARG A 116 8.87 -19.66 -0.39
C ARG A 116 9.84 -19.35 0.74
N GLU A 117 10.53 -18.22 0.63
CA GLU A 117 11.53 -17.77 1.61
C GLU A 117 10.89 -17.09 2.85
N GLY A 118 9.58 -16.85 2.83
CA GLY A 118 8.86 -16.19 3.92
C GLY A 118 9.23 -14.71 4.09
N ARG A 119 9.64 -14.01 3.02
CA ARG A 119 10.05 -12.60 3.04
C ARG A 119 8.97 -11.64 2.52
N ALA A 120 7.97 -12.15 1.80
CA ALA A 120 6.93 -11.33 1.21
C ALA A 120 6.16 -10.54 2.26
N THR A 121 5.92 -9.25 1.98
CA THR A 121 5.22 -8.33 2.90
C THR A 121 4.03 -7.62 2.26
N GLY A 122 3.82 -7.76 0.95
CA GLY A 122 2.76 -7.11 0.22
C GLY A 122 2.81 -7.45 -1.27
N PHE A 123 2.22 -6.61 -2.08
CA PHE A 123 2.16 -6.77 -3.54
C PHE A 123 2.74 -5.55 -4.21
N ALA A 124 3.48 -5.75 -5.31
CA ALA A 124 4.06 -4.65 -6.06
C ALA A 124 3.80 -4.80 -7.56
N PHE A 125 3.71 -3.66 -8.25
CA PHE A 125 3.63 -3.57 -9.71
C PHE A 125 4.49 -2.40 -10.22
N ASP A 126 4.91 -2.43 -11.48
CA ASP A 126 5.90 -1.49 -12.01
C ASP A 126 5.28 -0.38 -12.88
N ALA A 127 4.52 -0.75 -13.90
CA ALA A 127 3.96 0.20 -14.85
C ALA A 127 2.80 1.00 -14.23
N ALA A 128 2.84 2.34 -14.34
CA ALA A 128 1.77 3.22 -13.89
C ALA A 128 0.54 3.16 -14.84
N THR A 129 -0.02 1.96 -15.02
CA THR A 129 -1.17 1.70 -15.89
C THR A 129 -2.28 1.00 -15.14
N PRO A 130 -3.56 1.18 -15.53
CA PRO A 130 -4.68 0.45 -14.95
C PRO A 130 -4.49 -1.07 -15.03
N ALA A 131 -4.05 -1.60 -16.16
CA ALA A 131 -3.85 -3.03 -16.37
C ALA A 131 -2.81 -3.63 -15.40
N ALA A 132 -1.72 -2.92 -15.11
CA ALA A 132 -0.72 -3.38 -14.14
C ALA A 132 -1.28 -3.38 -12.71
N LEU A 133 -2.07 -2.38 -12.35
CA LEU A 133 -2.76 -2.33 -11.06
C LEU A 133 -3.82 -3.45 -10.95
N GLU A 134 -4.60 -3.68 -12.00
CA GLU A 134 -5.60 -4.76 -12.04
C GLU A 134 -4.95 -6.13 -11.83
N ALA A 135 -3.85 -6.42 -12.51
CA ALA A 135 -3.11 -7.67 -12.35
C ALA A 135 -2.58 -7.84 -10.90
N ALA A 136 -2.12 -6.77 -10.27
CA ALA A 136 -1.69 -6.81 -8.88
C ALA A 136 -2.86 -7.02 -7.90
N ILE A 137 -4.01 -6.39 -8.14
CA ILE A 137 -5.25 -6.60 -7.38
C ILE A 137 -5.69 -8.06 -7.49
N GLU A 138 -5.68 -8.64 -8.68
CA GLU A 138 -6.04 -10.04 -8.90
C GLU A 138 -5.12 -11.00 -8.12
N ARG A 139 -3.82 -10.73 -8.08
CA ARG A 139 -2.88 -11.50 -7.26
C ARG A 139 -3.22 -11.42 -5.77
N ALA A 140 -3.54 -10.22 -5.28
CA ALA A 140 -3.91 -10.00 -3.88
C ALA A 140 -5.21 -10.73 -3.52
N VAL A 141 -6.24 -10.65 -4.36
CA VAL A 141 -7.52 -11.36 -4.15
C VAL A 141 -7.32 -12.88 -4.15
N ARG A 142 -6.54 -13.42 -5.09
CA ARG A 142 -6.21 -14.87 -5.10
C ARG A 142 -5.47 -15.30 -3.84
N ALA A 143 -4.53 -14.49 -3.36
CA ALA A 143 -3.80 -14.78 -2.12
C ALA A 143 -4.72 -14.70 -0.90
N HIS A 144 -5.62 -13.72 -0.84
CA HIS A 144 -6.61 -13.57 0.24
C HIS A 144 -7.55 -14.78 0.35
N ALA A 145 -7.89 -15.42 -0.76
CA ALA A 145 -8.69 -16.64 -0.79
C ALA A 145 -7.97 -17.86 -0.15
N GLN A 146 -6.71 -17.72 0.27
CA GLN A 146 -5.92 -18.77 0.92
C GLN A 146 -5.57 -18.35 2.36
N PRO A 147 -6.43 -18.63 3.36
CA PRO A 147 -6.34 -18.04 4.70
C PRO A 147 -5.00 -18.27 5.42
N GLU A 148 -4.40 -19.45 5.28
CA GLU A 148 -3.12 -19.75 5.94
C GLU A 148 -1.96 -18.96 5.34
N SER A 149 -1.88 -18.92 4.01
CA SER A 149 -0.88 -18.12 3.29
C SER A 149 -1.05 -16.63 3.56
N TRP A 150 -2.29 -16.15 3.60
CA TRP A 150 -2.62 -14.76 3.93
C TRP A 150 -2.16 -14.38 5.34
N ARG A 151 -2.50 -15.20 6.34
CA ARG A 151 -2.05 -14.97 7.72
C ARG A 151 -0.53 -15.00 7.87
N ARG A 152 0.17 -15.81 7.06
CA ARG A 152 1.64 -15.82 7.05
C ARG A 152 2.18 -14.52 6.50
N LEU A 153 1.64 -14.03 5.38
CA LEU A 153 1.99 -12.71 4.82
C LEU A 153 1.78 -11.59 5.84
N MET A 154 0.62 -11.55 6.49
CA MET A 154 0.32 -10.56 7.53
C MET A 154 1.36 -10.60 8.66
N ARG A 155 1.70 -11.77 9.18
CA ARG A 155 2.71 -11.92 10.24
C ARG A 155 4.09 -11.45 9.78
N THR A 156 4.50 -11.77 8.57
CA THR A 156 5.77 -11.30 7.99
C THR A 156 5.76 -9.78 7.85
N ALA A 157 4.66 -9.20 7.37
CA ALA A 157 4.49 -7.76 7.25
C ALA A 157 4.58 -7.05 8.61
N MET A 158 3.86 -7.54 9.61
CA MET A 158 3.85 -6.97 10.96
C MET A 158 5.18 -7.10 11.72
N ALA A 159 6.02 -8.06 11.35
CA ALA A 159 7.34 -8.27 11.94
C ALA A 159 8.42 -7.32 11.41
N GLN A 160 8.11 -6.51 10.39
CA GLN A 160 9.06 -5.54 9.84
C GLN A 160 9.35 -4.44 10.87
N ASP A 161 10.63 -4.12 11.04
CA ASP A 161 11.08 -3.04 11.94
C ASP A 161 11.58 -1.83 11.13
N PHE A 162 10.79 -0.78 11.11
CA PHE A 162 11.12 0.53 10.55
C PHE A 162 11.34 1.59 11.65
N SER A 163 11.67 1.16 12.86
CA SER A 163 11.95 2.05 13.97
C SER A 163 13.27 2.82 13.79
N TRP A 164 13.41 3.89 14.57
CA TRP A 164 14.65 4.66 14.63
C TRP A 164 15.86 3.87 15.11
N ASN A 165 15.66 2.77 15.86
CA ASN A 165 16.77 1.94 16.34
C ASN A 165 17.59 1.36 15.20
N GLY A 166 16.93 0.82 14.16
CA GLY A 166 17.61 0.32 12.95
C GLY A 166 18.33 1.44 12.20
N SER A 167 17.66 2.58 11.97
CA SER A 167 18.23 3.72 11.28
C SER A 167 19.43 4.31 12.06
N ALA A 168 19.30 4.48 13.38
CA ALA A 168 20.38 4.98 14.23
C ALA A 168 21.63 4.07 14.20
N ALA A 169 21.47 2.76 14.20
CA ALA A 169 22.58 1.82 14.07
C ALA A 169 23.34 2.02 12.75
N GLY A 170 22.64 2.27 11.65
CA GLY A 170 23.23 2.61 10.36
C GLY A 170 24.07 3.90 10.41
N TYR A 171 23.57 4.95 11.04
CA TYR A 171 24.32 6.21 11.24
C TYR A 171 25.54 6.00 12.12
N VAL A 172 25.42 5.24 13.22
CA VAL A 172 26.56 4.92 14.10
C VAL A 172 27.62 4.15 13.33
N ALA A 173 27.24 3.17 12.51
CA ALA A 173 28.19 2.42 11.69
C ALA A 173 28.91 3.31 10.65
N LEU A 174 28.17 4.28 10.05
CA LEU A 174 28.75 5.27 9.14
C LEU A 174 29.79 6.16 9.86
N TYR A 175 29.44 6.69 11.03
CA TYR A 175 30.34 7.54 11.82
C TYR A 175 31.60 6.78 12.26
N ARG A 176 31.49 5.53 12.73
CA ARG A 176 32.63 4.69 13.07
C ARG A 176 33.57 4.48 11.89
N ARG A 177 33.03 4.23 10.69
CA ARG A 177 33.80 4.08 9.47
C ARG A 177 34.57 5.34 9.08
N LEU A 178 33.93 6.50 9.23
CA LEU A 178 34.56 7.82 8.97
C LEU A 178 35.65 8.18 10.00
N LEU A 179 35.48 7.78 11.24
CA LEU A 179 36.47 8.03 12.31
C LEU A 179 37.63 7.01 12.27
N GLY A 180 37.36 5.74 11.96
CA GLY A 180 38.39 4.69 11.85
C GLY A 180 39.23 4.72 10.56
N GLY A 181 38.86 5.53 9.59
CA GLY A 181 39.64 5.77 8.36
C GLY A 181 40.69 6.89 8.47
N ARG A 182 41.01 7.31 9.67
CA ARG A 182 42.10 8.27 9.98
C ARG A 182 43.22 7.54 10.78
N GLU A 183 43.91 6.59 10.15
CA GLU A 183 45.26 6.16 10.47
C GLU A 183 46.16 6.45 9.28
#